data_05610e7b1896348c087fc104ad6ffc5c
#
_entry.id   05610e7b1896348c087fc104ad6ffc5c
#
_cell.length_a   1.000
_cell.length_b   1.000
_cell.length_c   1.000
_cell.angle_alpha   90.00
_cell.angle_beta   90.00
_cell.angle_gamma   90.00
#
_symmetry.space_group_name_H-M   'P 1'
#
loop_
_entity.id
_entity.type
_entity.pdbx_description
1 polymer ?
#
loop_
_entity_poly.entity_id
_entity_poly.type
_entity_poly.pdbx_seq_one_letter_code
_entity_poly.pdbx_strand_id
1 'polypeptide(L)'
;MIKYLLFDLDGTLIDTIDLIIQAFEHSFAVCLNKKMPRAELVKYFGLPLRSAMENYVDKNQVETLCAVYREFNLKYHDELIKPFPGVKETLSVLQQRGIKMAVVTSKKVPMAKRGLQCMG
;
A
#
# COMPACT_ATOMS: atom_id res chain seq x y z
N MET A 1 -18.15 20.80 -17.59
CA MET A 1 -17.14 19.85 -18.09
C MET A 1 -16.04 19.67 -17.06
N ILE A 2 -15.71 18.41 -16.75
CA ILE A 2 -14.64 18.08 -15.80
C ILE A 2 -13.29 18.35 -16.45
N LYS A 3 -12.44 19.13 -15.79
CA LYS A 3 -11.09 19.48 -16.27
C LYS A 3 -9.97 18.86 -15.44
N TYR A 4 -10.29 18.47 -14.20
CA TYR A 4 -9.32 17.97 -13.22
C TYR A 4 -9.87 16.73 -12.54
N LEU A 5 -9.00 15.76 -12.29
CA LEU A 5 -9.33 14.55 -11.51
C LEU A 5 -8.26 14.33 -10.45
N LEU A 6 -8.70 14.01 -9.25
CA LEU A 6 -7.84 13.61 -8.15
C LEU A 6 -8.07 12.14 -7.86
N PHE A 7 -7.00 11.37 -7.82
CA PHE A 7 -7.06 9.93 -7.58
C PHE A 7 -6.40 9.59 -6.25
N ASP A 8 -7.00 8.67 -5.52
CA ASP A 8 -6.30 7.96 -4.46
C ASP A 8 -5.32 6.96 -5.11
N LEU A 9 -4.31 6.54 -4.37
CA LEU A 9 -3.27 5.65 -4.89
C LEU A 9 -3.55 4.20 -4.52
N ASP A 10 -3.30 3.84 -3.26
CA ASP A 10 -3.45 2.47 -2.79
C ASP A 10 -4.91 2.04 -2.76
N GLY A 11 -5.22 0.92 -3.40
CA GLY A 11 -6.59 0.43 -3.50
C GLY A 11 -7.42 1.09 -4.60
N THR A 12 -6.86 2.04 -5.33
CA THR A 12 -7.53 2.73 -6.44
C THR A 12 -6.75 2.58 -7.75
N LEU A 13 -5.55 3.13 -7.81
CA LEU A 13 -4.68 3.01 -8.99
C LEU A 13 -3.79 1.78 -8.91
N ILE A 14 -3.31 1.45 -7.73
CA ILE A 14 -2.37 0.36 -7.47
C ILE A 14 -3.00 -0.63 -6.52
N ASP A 15 -2.95 -1.90 -6.88
CA ASP A 15 -3.31 -3.02 -6.03
C ASP A 15 -2.10 -3.41 -5.20
N THR A 16 -2.11 -3.02 -3.92
CA THR A 16 -1.06 -3.33 -2.94
C THR A 16 -1.51 -4.36 -1.91
N ILE A 17 -2.65 -5.00 -2.12
CA ILE A 17 -3.26 -5.92 -1.15
C ILE A 17 -2.32 -7.06 -0.80
N ASP A 18 -1.75 -7.73 -1.79
CA ASP A 18 -0.85 -8.86 -1.55
C ASP A 18 0.40 -8.44 -0.81
N LEU A 19 0.97 -7.28 -1.16
CA LEU A 19 2.13 -6.74 -0.46
C LEU A 19 1.83 -6.48 1.02
N ILE A 20 0.72 -5.81 1.31
CA ILE A 20 0.31 -5.47 2.68
C ILE A 20 0.08 -6.74 3.50
N ILE A 21 -0.68 -7.69 2.97
CA ILE A 21 -0.99 -8.94 3.67
C ILE A 21 0.28 -9.72 3.97
N GLN A 22 1.14 -9.90 2.98
CA GLN A 22 2.38 -10.66 3.16
C GLN A 22 3.35 -9.98 4.12
N ALA A 23 3.40 -8.63 4.11
CA ALA A 23 4.22 -7.88 5.06
C ALA A 23 3.72 -8.07 6.50
N PHE A 24 2.41 -8.04 6.73
CA PHE A 24 1.84 -8.34 8.04
C PHE A 24 2.12 -9.78 8.47
N GLU A 25 1.86 -10.74 7.60
CA GLU A 25 2.10 -12.16 7.89
C GLU A 25 3.56 -12.40 8.27
N HIS A 26 4.49 -11.83 7.51
CA HIS A 26 5.92 -11.93 7.77
C HIS A 26 6.29 -11.34 9.13
N SER A 27 5.81 -10.12 9.43
CA SER A 27 6.10 -9.44 10.69
C SER A 27 5.63 -10.23 11.90
N PHE A 28 4.41 -10.75 11.85
CA PHE A 28 3.85 -11.54 12.94
C PHE A 28 4.57 -12.88 13.09
N ALA A 29 4.94 -13.52 12.00
CA ALA A 29 5.69 -14.77 12.04
C ALA A 29 7.07 -14.57 12.67
N VAL A 30 7.80 -13.55 12.25
CA VAL A 30 9.18 -13.28 12.71
C VAL A 30 9.20 -12.78 14.15
N CYS A 31 8.34 -11.82 14.50
CA CYS A 31 8.39 -11.16 15.80
C CYS A 31 7.59 -11.87 16.88
N LEU A 32 6.48 -12.51 16.54
CA LEU A 32 5.54 -13.07 17.50
C LEU A 32 5.36 -14.59 17.35
N ASN A 33 5.99 -15.18 16.34
CA ASN A 33 5.81 -16.60 15.99
C ASN A 33 4.31 -16.95 15.86
N LYS A 34 3.54 -16.05 15.26
CA LYS A 34 2.11 -16.22 15.05
C LYS A 34 1.77 -16.19 13.58
N LYS A 35 0.82 -17.06 13.20
CA LYS A 35 0.21 -17.05 11.88
C LYS A 35 -1.15 -16.38 11.99
N MET A 36 -1.29 -15.19 11.39
CA MET A 36 -2.54 -14.44 11.43
C MET A 36 -3.40 -14.78 10.23
N PRO A 37 -4.71 -15.05 10.43
CA PRO A 37 -5.63 -15.25 9.30
C PRO A 37 -5.76 -13.99 8.44
N ARG A 38 -5.89 -14.17 7.14
CA ARG A 38 -6.08 -13.05 6.20
C ARG A 38 -7.28 -12.17 6.58
N ALA A 39 -8.37 -12.77 7.03
CA ALA A 39 -9.57 -12.05 7.44
C ALA A 39 -9.31 -11.08 8.60
N GLU A 40 -8.38 -11.43 9.48
CA GLU A 40 -7.98 -10.55 10.59
C GLU A 40 -7.16 -9.37 10.09
N LEU A 41 -6.26 -9.62 9.14
CA LEU A 41 -5.35 -8.59 8.63
C LEU A 41 -6.07 -7.50 7.82
N VAL A 42 -7.10 -7.87 7.06
CA VAL A 42 -7.83 -6.90 6.24
C VAL A 42 -8.56 -5.85 7.05
N LYS A 43 -8.83 -6.10 8.32
CA LYS A 43 -9.47 -5.12 9.22
C LYS A 43 -8.63 -3.85 9.40
N TYR A 44 -7.34 -3.94 9.17
CA TYR A 44 -6.41 -2.83 9.40
C TYR A 44 -6.01 -2.09 8.13
N PHE A 45 -6.60 -2.43 7.00
CA PHE A 45 -6.35 -1.73 5.75
C PHE A 45 -6.83 -0.27 5.88
N GLY A 46 -5.97 0.64 5.43
CA GLY A 46 -6.26 2.07 5.51
C GLY A 46 -5.91 2.72 6.84
N LEU A 47 -5.55 1.96 7.85
CA LEU A 47 -5.09 2.50 9.13
C LEU A 47 -3.57 2.73 9.10
N PRO A 48 -3.07 3.71 9.88
CA PRO A 48 -1.64 3.85 10.06
C PRO A 48 -1.03 2.56 10.60
N LEU A 49 0.14 2.19 10.09
CA LEU A 49 0.81 0.94 10.46
C LEU A 49 0.98 0.80 11.98
N ARG A 50 1.46 1.87 12.63
CA ARG A 50 1.66 1.86 14.08
C ARG A 50 0.38 1.55 14.84
N SER A 51 -0.73 2.17 14.43
CA SER A 51 -2.05 1.95 15.06
C SER A 51 -2.50 0.50 14.92
N ALA A 52 -2.28 -0.10 13.75
CA ALA A 52 -2.60 -1.51 13.53
C ALA A 52 -1.77 -2.41 14.45
N MET A 53 -0.46 -2.16 14.56
CA MET A 53 0.44 -2.99 15.37
C MET A 53 0.17 -2.86 16.87
N GLU A 54 -0.29 -1.70 17.35
CA GLU A 54 -0.62 -1.47 18.76
C GLU A 54 -1.75 -2.36 19.27
N ASN A 55 -2.56 -2.93 18.40
CA ASN A 55 -3.61 -3.87 18.78
C ASN A 55 -3.07 -5.25 19.21
N TYR A 56 -1.82 -5.56 18.90
CA TYR A 56 -1.26 -6.90 19.09
C TYR A 56 -0.08 -6.95 20.07
N VAL A 57 0.61 -5.84 20.26
CA VAL A 57 1.83 -5.79 21.05
C VAL A 57 1.90 -4.53 21.90
N ASP A 58 2.73 -4.56 22.93
CA ASP A 58 3.03 -3.41 23.79
C ASP A 58 3.88 -2.38 23.03
N LYS A 59 3.90 -1.15 23.54
CA LYS A 59 4.67 -0.05 22.96
C LYS A 59 6.12 -0.40 22.68
N ASN A 60 6.74 -1.21 23.54
CA ASN A 60 8.13 -1.63 23.39
C ASN A 60 8.38 -2.51 22.17
N GLN A 61 7.37 -3.21 21.71
CA GLN A 61 7.46 -4.14 20.58
C GLN A 61 6.94 -3.55 19.26
N VAL A 62 6.16 -2.46 19.33
CA VAL A 62 5.56 -1.83 18.14
C VAL A 62 6.63 -1.40 17.14
N GLU A 63 7.70 -0.75 17.60
CA GLU A 63 8.77 -0.26 16.72
C GLU A 63 9.47 -1.40 15.99
N THR A 64 9.76 -2.50 16.69
CA THR A 64 10.38 -3.68 16.09
C THR A 64 9.47 -4.30 15.05
N LEU A 65 8.20 -4.45 15.37
CA LEU A 65 7.19 -5.04 14.47
C LEU A 65 7.03 -4.17 13.21
N CYS A 66 6.95 -2.86 13.38
CA CYS A 66 6.88 -1.91 12.26
C CYS A 66 8.14 -1.94 11.40
N ALA A 67 9.32 -2.05 12.01
CA ALA A 67 10.58 -2.12 11.30
C ALA A 67 10.65 -3.36 10.40
N VAL A 68 10.26 -4.52 10.92
CA VAL A 68 10.22 -5.78 10.14
C VAL A 68 9.22 -5.67 8.99
N TYR A 69 8.06 -5.10 9.24
CA TYR A 69 7.04 -4.84 8.21
C TYR A 69 7.61 -3.97 7.07
N ARG A 70 8.21 -2.84 7.44
CA ARG A 70 8.76 -1.90 6.46
C ARG A 70 9.89 -2.50 5.65
N GLU A 71 10.75 -3.28 6.27
CA GLU A 71 11.84 -3.97 5.58
C GLU A 71 11.29 -4.91 4.52
N PHE A 72 10.31 -5.73 4.86
CA PHE A 72 9.64 -6.62 3.91
C PHE A 72 8.97 -5.82 2.79
N ASN A 73 8.25 -4.76 3.15
CA ASN A 73 7.55 -3.91 2.20
C ASN A 73 8.51 -3.30 1.17
N LEU A 74 9.64 -2.76 1.62
CA LEU A 74 10.63 -2.17 0.74
C LEU A 74 11.27 -3.22 -0.18
N LYS A 75 11.55 -4.41 0.33
CA LYS A 75 12.21 -5.47 -0.42
C LYS A 75 11.33 -6.04 -1.53
N TYR A 76 10.06 -6.26 -1.25
CA TYR A 76 9.14 -6.93 -2.17
C TYR A 76 8.14 -6.00 -2.86
N HIS A 77 8.26 -4.70 -2.64
CA HIS A 77 7.34 -3.70 -3.16
C HIS A 77 7.08 -3.85 -4.66
N ASP A 78 8.15 -3.83 -5.45
CA ASP A 78 8.02 -3.80 -6.91
C ASP A 78 7.51 -5.13 -7.48
N GLU A 79 7.75 -6.24 -6.77
CA GLU A 79 7.33 -7.57 -7.21
C GLU A 79 5.86 -7.85 -6.90
N LEU A 80 5.33 -7.30 -5.82
CA LEU A 80 4.02 -7.65 -5.30
C LEU A 80 2.92 -6.65 -5.61
N ILE A 81 3.27 -5.47 -6.15
CA ILE A 81 2.27 -4.48 -6.56
C ILE A 81 1.94 -4.62 -8.03
N LYS A 82 0.73 -4.22 -8.39
CA LYS A 82 0.27 -4.22 -9.79
C LYS A 82 -0.81 -3.15 -9.98
N PRO A 83 -0.97 -2.59 -11.18
CA PRO A 83 -2.11 -1.72 -11.44
C PRO A 83 -3.39 -2.55 -11.43
N PHE A 84 -4.50 -1.93 -11.04
CA PHE A 84 -5.80 -2.57 -11.26
C PHE A 84 -6.07 -2.67 -12.77
N PRO A 85 -6.83 -3.69 -13.21
CA PRO A 85 -7.16 -3.83 -14.62
C PRO A 85 -7.82 -2.57 -15.19
N GLY A 86 -7.34 -2.12 -16.34
CA GLY A 86 -7.88 -0.95 -17.03
C GLY A 86 -7.39 0.40 -16.56
N VAL A 87 -6.57 0.48 -15.50
CA VAL A 87 -6.08 1.75 -14.95
C VAL A 87 -5.20 2.48 -15.96
N LYS A 88 -4.18 1.81 -16.50
CA LYS A 88 -3.25 2.44 -17.47
C LYS A 88 -3.98 2.98 -18.69
N GLU A 89 -4.85 2.17 -19.25
CA GLU A 89 -5.63 2.52 -20.44
C GLU A 89 -6.55 3.70 -20.17
N THR A 90 -7.22 3.70 -19.02
CA THR A 90 -8.13 4.78 -18.63
C THR A 90 -7.36 6.10 -18.42
N LEU A 91 -6.22 6.06 -17.74
CA LEU A 91 -5.39 7.25 -17.54
C LEU A 91 -4.87 7.81 -18.85
N SER A 92 -4.47 6.93 -19.78
CA SER A 92 -4.06 7.35 -21.13
C SER A 92 -5.16 8.09 -21.87
N VAL A 93 -6.38 7.55 -21.86
CA VAL A 93 -7.54 8.18 -22.51
C VAL A 93 -7.83 9.55 -21.88
N LEU A 94 -7.82 9.64 -20.56
CA LEU A 94 -8.06 10.90 -19.86
C LEU A 94 -7.00 11.95 -20.20
N GLN A 95 -5.74 11.54 -20.27
CA GLN A 95 -4.65 12.42 -20.65
C GLN A 95 -4.82 12.93 -22.08
N GLN A 96 -5.18 12.08 -23.00
CA GLN A 96 -5.44 12.45 -24.41
C GLN A 96 -6.59 13.45 -24.54
N ARG A 97 -7.56 13.41 -23.64
CA ARG A 97 -8.67 14.35 -23.57
C ARG A 97 -8.31 15.68 -22.91
N GLY A 98 -7.06 15.85 -22.52
CA GLY A 98 -6.58 17.09 -21.88
C GLY A 98 -7.00 17.25 -20.43
N ILE A 99 -7.45 16.20 -19.77
CA ILE A 99 -7.80 16.25 -18.35
C ILE A 99 -6.52 16.21 -17.51
N LYS A 100 -6.38 17.18 -16.61
CA LYS A 100 -5.26 17.21 -15.67
C LYS A 100 -5.57 16.29 -14.50
N MET A 101 -4.58 15.48 -14.12
CA MET A 101 -4.73 14.47 -13.09
C MET A 101 -3.66 14.63 -12.01
N ALA A 102 -4.05 14.35 -10.77
CA ALA A 102 -3.14 14.34 -9.64
C ALA A 102 -3.48 13.18 -8.72
N VAL A 103 -2.50 12.74 -7.95
CA VAL A 103 -2.66 11.69 -6.94
C VAL A 103 -2.66 12.35 -5.57
N VAL A 104 -3.67 12.03 -4.77
CA VAL A 104 -3.79 12.47 -3.38
C VAL A 104 -3.73 11.23 -2.50
N THR A 105 -2.68 11.11 -1.68
CA THR A 105 -2.43 9.94 -0.87
C THR A 105 -1.80 10.31 0.47
N SER A 106 -2.06 9.51 1.50
CA SER A 106 -1.37 9.61 2.79
C SER A 106 0.05 9.03 2.74
N LYS A 107 0.38 8.34 1.66
CA LYS A 107 1.70 7.74 1.44
C LYS A 107 2.76 8.84 1.26
N LYS A 108 3.97 8.60 1.76
CA LYS A 108 5.08 9.53 1.57
C LYS A 108 5.45 9.64 0.09
N VAL A 109 5.83 10.84 -0.35
CA VAL A 109 6.12 11.14 -1.75
C VAL A 109 7.10 10.17 -2.42
N PRO A 110 8.26 9.82 -1.80
CA PRO A 110 9.18 8.88 -2.45
C PRO A 110 8.55 7.51 -2.75
N MET A 111 7.77 6.97 -1.83
CA MET A 111 7.11 5.68 -2.01
C MET A 111 5.96 5.75 -3.01
N ALA A 112 5.20 6.85 -3.03
CA ALA A 112 4.15 7.08 -4.02
C ALA A 112 4.73 7.14 -5.42
N LYS A 113 5.81 7.88 -5.60
CA LYS A 113 6.54 7.96 -6.89
C LYS A 113 7.08 6.61 -7.33
N ARG A 114 7.66 5.84 -6.41
CA ARG A 114 8.18 4.51 -6.69
C ARG A 114 7.07 3.60 -7.20
N GLY A 115 5.89 3.63 -6.56
CA GLY A 115 4.73 2.84 -6.99
C GLY A 115 4.28 3.22 -8.39
N LEU A 116 4.15 4.50 -8.68
CA LEU A 116 3.75 4.99 -10.00
C LEU A 116 4.77 4.65 -11.08
N GLN A 117 6.05 4.78 -10.80
CA GLN A 117 7.13 4.41 -11.72
C GLN A 117 7.14 2.91 -12.02
N CYS A 118 6.89 2.09 -11.01
CA CYS A 118 6.81 0.63 -11.16
C CYS A 118 5.65 0.21 -12.08
N MET A 119 4.57 0.97 -12.07
CA MET A 119 3.40 0.72 -12.92
C MET A 119 3.59 1.19 -14.38
N GLY A 120 4.50 2.09 -14.62
CA GLY A 120 4.72 2.72 -15.93
C GLY A 120 4.00 4.06 -16.04
#